data_e3ebe91740ec927f0dbebbce64edd16d
#
_entry.id   e3ebe91740ec927f0dbebbce64edd16d
#
_cell.length_a   1.000
_cell.length_b   1.000
_cell.length_c   1.000
_cell.angle_alpha   90.00
_cell.angle_beta   90.00
_cell.angle_gamma   90.00
#
_symmetry.space_group_name_H-M   'P 1'
#
loop_
_entity.id
_entity.type
_entity.pdbx_description
1 polymer ?
#
loop_
_entity_poly.entity_id
_entity_poly.type
_entity_poly.pdbx_seq_one_letter_code
_entity_poly.pdbx_strand_id
1 'polypeptide(L)'
;MITEDVGAAMKPTRRARQVLIIDDDPHIAETMVAALKDRYQVHVATDDREGLAILRRHPIDLLLLDVRLRSTDGLEVLGRLRAVRHFRVLVLTGYGSEEVLLRALRAGVDDYMDKPFNVFELQARVAALLGDMPKDAGPLRKAHDILLHRFDEPHTSISLARAVGLSTSHLRRCFKAAFGRTPMAYLERVRMEEAVQLMKDGALSIKEVARKVGYRDANNFSTAFKRFYGSPPQSHRGALTSS
;
A
#
# COMPACT_ATOMS: atom_id res chain seq x y z
N MET A 1 -35.56 -46.38 -18.64
CA MET A 1 -34.66 -45.40 -19.26
C MET A 1 -34.33 -44.42 -18.12
N ILE A 2 -33.18 -44.64 -17.49
CA ILE A 2 -32.76 -43.98 -16.24
C ILE A 2 -31.85 -42.82 -16.67
N THR A 3 -32.30 -41.61 -16.43
CA THR A 3 -31.45 -40.41 -16.64
C THR A 3 -30.68 -40.18 -15.35
N GLU A 4 -29.37 -40.39 -15.42
CA GLU A 4 -28.41 -40.06 -14.37
C GLU A 4 -28.35 -38.52 -14.20
N ASP A 5 -28.71 -38.11 -13.00
CA ASP A 5 -28.46 -36.75 -12.51
C ASP A 5 -26.98 -36.63 -12.15
N VAL A 6 -26.21 -35.99 -13.04
CA VAL A 6 -24.79 -35.73 -12.81
C VAL A 6 -24.66 -34.62 -11.78
N GLY A 7 -24.34 -35.05 -10.57
CA GLY A 7 -24.13 -34.21 -9.40
C GLY A 7 -23.21 -33.03 -9.70
N ALA A 8 -23.74 -31.84 -9.54
CA ALA A 8 -22.98 -30.61 -9.52
C ALA A 8 -21.96 -30.66 -8.36
N ALA A 9 -20.70 -30.90 -8.67
CA ALA A 9 -19.62 -30.87 -7.70
C ALA A 9 -19.61 -29.50 -7.02
N MET A 10 -20.07 -29.44 -5.77
CA MET A 10 -19.94 -28.28 -4.91
C MET A 10 -18.45 -27.90 -4.84
N LYS A 11 -18.09 -26.76 -5.43
CA LYS A 11 -16.76 -26.15 -5.21
C LYS A 11 -16.57 -26.03 -3.70
N PRO A 12 -15.44 -26.50 -3.15
CA PRO A 12 -15.18 -26.37 -1.71
C PRO A 12 -15.30 -24.89 -1.33
N THR A 13 -16.18 -24.57 -0.41
CA THR A 13 -16.32 -23.22 0.15
C THR A 13 -14.98 -22.86 0.79
N ARG A 14 -14.21 -22.01 0.10
CA ARG A 14 -12.91 -21.58 0.58
C ARG A 14 -13.12 -20.85 1.91
N ARG A 15 -12.52 -21.36 2.99
CA ARG A 15 -12.53 -20.72 4.31
C ARG A 15 -12.23 -19.22 4.18
N ALA A 16 -12.99 -18.38 4.88
CA ALA A 16 -12.69 -16.96 4.96
C ALA A 16 -11.27 -16.76 5.49
N ARG A 17 -10.47 -15.98 4.76
CA ARG A 17 -9.11 -15.62 5.16
C ARG A 17 -9.14 -14.75 6.41
N GLN A 18 -8.22 -15.02 7.34
CA GLN A 18 -8.16 -14.33 8.62
C GLN A 18 -6.91 -13.45 8.68
N VAL A 19 -7.12 -12.19 9.04
CA VAL A 19 -6.08 -11.16 9.16
C VAL A 19 -6.00 -10.73 10.63
N LEU A 20 -4.81 -10.74 11.19
CA LEU A 20 -4.54 -10.16 12.51
C LEU A 20 -3.82 -8.81 12.31
N ILE A 21 -4.30 -7.78 12.97
CA ILE A 21 -3.69 -6.47 13.06
C ILE A 21 -3.11 -6.32 14.46
N ILE A 22 -1.83 -5.96 14.57
CA ILE A 22 -1.20 -5.55 15.84
C ILE A 22 -0.70 -4.13 15.67
N ASP A 23 -1.40 -3.18 16.26
CA ASP A 23 -1.11 -1.74 16.21
C ASP A 23 -1.68 -1.09 17.47
N ASP A 24 -0.90 -0.30 18.18
CA ASP A 24 -1.31 0.36 19.41
C ASP A 24 -2.00 1.73 19.20
N ASP A 25 -2.09 2.18 17.94
CA ASP A 25 -2.89 3.33 17.54
C ASP A 25 -4.30 2.89 17.12
N PRO A 26 -5.35 3.20 17.91
CA PRO A 26 -6.71 2.77 17.61
C PRO A 26 -7.25 3.35 16.29
N HIS A 27 -6.85 4.55 15.91
CA HIS A 27 -7.33 5.17 14.66
C HIS A 27 -6.74 4.49 13.43
N ILE A 28 -5.48 4.08 13.51
CA ILE A 28 -4.83 3.31 12.44
C ILE A 28 -5.46 1.92 12.35
N ALA A 29 -5.65 1.24 13.47
CA ALA A 29 -6.31 -0.06 13.53
C ALA A 29 -7.73 -0.02 12.97
N GLU A 30 -8.57 0.95 13.37
CA GLU A 30 -9.91 1.16 12.84
C GLU A 30 -9.92 1.38 11.33
N THR A 31 -8.98 2.19 10.81
CA THR A 31 -8.82 2.43 9.37
C THR A 31 -8.51 1.13 8.62
N MET A 32 -7.62 0.29 9.16
CA MET A 32 -7.29 -1.01 8.58
C MET A 32 -8.47 -1.98 8.63
N VAL A 33 -9.19 -2.03 9.75
CA VAL A 33 -10.41 -2.85 9.89
C VAL A 33 -11.45 -2.44 8.86
N ALA A 34 -11.75 -1.13 8.75
CA ALA A 34 -12.72 -0.63 7.77
C ALA A 34 -12.32 -0.97 6.33
N ALA A 35 -11.03 -0.98 6.02
CA ALA A 35 -10.50 -1.34 4.72
C ALA A 35 -10.64 -2.82 4.37
N LEU A 36 -10.62 -3.71 5.36
CA LEU A 36 -10.43 -5.15 5.13
C LEU A 36 -11.64 -6.01 5.50
N LYS A 37 -12.54 -5.55 6.38
CA LYS A 37 -13.65 -6.33 6.95
C LYS A 37 -14.63 -6.92 5.94
N ASP A 38 -14.81 -6.28 4.78
CA ASP A 38 -15.74 -6.74 3.75
C ASP A 38 -15.24 -7.98 3.00
N ARG A 39 -13.93 -8.29 3.09
CA ARG A 39 -13.29 -9.39 2.36
C ARG A 39 -12.64 -10.42 3.28
N TYR A 40 -12.27 -10.03 4.49
CA TYR A 40 -11.49 -10.83 5.42
C TYR A 40 -12.11 -10.82 6.82
N GLN A 41 -11.89 -11.88 7.58
CA GLN A 41 -12.16 -11.88 9.01
C GLN A 41 -10.98 -11.18 9.70
N VAL A 42 -11.23 -10.01 10.29
CA VAL A 42 -10.19 -9.18 10.88
C VAL A 42 -10.23 -9.29 12.39
N HIS A 43 -9.06 -9.52 12.97
CA HIS A 43 -8.82 -9.50 14.41
C HIS A 43 -7.86 -8.36 14.72
N VAL A 44 -8.02 -7.72 15.87
CA VAL A 44 -7.17 -6.60 16.31
C VAL A 44 -6.58 -6.93 17.67
N ALA A 45 -5.32 -6.60 17.84
CA ALA A 45 -4.59 -6.62 19.10
C ALA A 45 -3.83 -5.30 19.25
N THR A 46 -3.68 -4.83 20.48
CA THR A 46 -2.93 -3.61 20.80
C THR A 46 -1.51 -3.91 21.31
N ASP A 47 -1.25 -5.17 21.63
CA ASP A 47 0.05 -5.65 22.11
C ASP A 47 0.32 -7.11 21.70
N ASP A 48 1.51 -7.60 22.03
CA ASP A 48 1.97 -8.96 21.75
C ASP A 48 1.21 -10.04 22.50
N ARG A 49 0.74 -9.78 23.71
CA ARG A 49 0.03 -10.76 24.55
C ARG A 49 -1.35 -11.05 23.96
N GLU A 50 -2.07 -10.00 23.60
CA GLU A 50 -3.36 -10.10 22.92
C GLU A 50 -3.20 -10.78 21.55
N GLY A 51 -2.18 -10.37 20.77
CA GLY A 51 -1.84 -11.00 19.50
C GLY A 51 -1.56 -12.49 19.62
N LEU A 52 -0.78 -12.91 20.62
CA LEU A 52 -0.54 -14.34 20.92
C LEU A 52 -1.82 -15.10 21.30
N ALA A 53 -2.69 -14.48 22.09
CA ALA A 53 -3.97 -15.09 22.47
C ALA A 53 -4.88 -15.33 21.25
N ILE A 54 -4.91 -14.37 20.32
CA ILE A 54 -5.67 -14.49 19.05
C ILE A 54 -5.07 -15.58 18.16
N LEU A 55 -3.74 -15.59 17.98
CA LEU A 55 -3.04 -16.60 17.17
C LEU A 55 -3.29 -18.05 17.65
N ARG A 56 -3.43 -18.25 18.96
CA ARG A 56 -3.73 -19.58 19.51
C ARG A 56 -5.16 -20.03 19.23
N ARG A 57 -6.10 -19.09 19.10
CA ARG A 57 -7.53 -19.38 18.92
C ARG A 57 -7.97 -19.38 17.47
N HIS A 58 -7.29 -18.60 16.62
CA HIS A 58 -7.71 -18.35 15.25
C HIS A 58 -6.61 -18.74 14.25
N PRO A 59 -6.97 -19.33 13.11
CA PRO A 59 -6.03 -19.72 12.06
C PRO A 59 -5.69 -18.52 11.18
N ILE A 60 -4.87 -17.61 11.71
CA ILE A 60 -4.44 -16.38 11.01
C ILE A 60 -3.65 -16.73 9.76
N ASP A 61 -4.01 -16.10 8.64
CA ASP A 61 -3.34 -16.23 7.33
C ASP A 61 -2.34 -15.10 7.09
N LEU A 62 -2.62 -13.89 7.63
CA LEU A 62 -1.76 -12.70 7.47
C LEU A 62 -1.74 -11.89 8.77
N LEU A 63 -0.55 -11.44 9.14
CA LEU A 63 -0.31 -10.46 10.19
C LEU A 63 0.02 -9.10 9.56
N LEU A 64 -0.69 -8.06 9.97
CA LEU A 64 -0.31 -6.65 9.80
C LEU A 64 0.30 -6.18 11.10
N LEU A 65 1.56 -5.76 11.09
CA LEU A 65 2.31 -5.49 12.30
C LEU A 65 2.94 -4.10 12.26
N ASP A 66 2.61 -3.26 13.23
CA ASP A 66 3.38 -2.03 13.46
C ASP A 66 4.77 -2.36 14.03
N VAL A 67 5.79 -1.74 13.47
CA VAL A 67 7.16 -1.85 13.99
C VAL A 67 7.29 -1.15 15.35
N ARG A 68 6.57 -0.04 15.54
CA ARG A 68 6.66 0.76 16.78
C ARG A 68 5.43 0.57 17.66
N LEU A 69 5.46 -0.44 18.49
CA LEU A 69 4.51 -0.60 19.59
C LEU A 69 5.02 0.14 20.84
N ARG A 70 4.14 0.72 21.63
CA ARG A 70 4.49 1.53 22.83
C ARG A 70 5.41 0.82 23.81
N SER A 71 5.28 -0.49 23.94
CA SER A 71 5.98 -1.28 24.95
C SER A 71 7.09 -2.16 24.40
N THR A 72 7.15 -2.38 23.07
CA THR A 72 8.04 -3.39 22.48
C THR A 72 8.30 -3.10 21.01
N ASP A 73 9.47 -3.47 20.52
CA ASP A 73 9.78 -3.49 19.07
C ASP A 73 8.94 -4.58 18.38
N GLY A 74 8.15 -4.20 17.36
CA GLY A 74 7.28 -5.12 16.63
C GLY A 74 8.04 -6.28 15.98
N LEU A 75 9.31 -6.08 15.58
CA LEU A 75 10.11 -7.17 15.00
C LEU A 75 10.53 -8.22 16.04
N GLU A 76 10.72 -7.83 17.29
CA GLU A 76 10.93 -8.79 18.40
C GLU A 76 9.64 -9.56 18.70
N VAL A 77 8.49 -8.87 18.65
CA VAL A 77 7.16 -9.49 18.73
C VAL A 77 6.98 -10.55 17.65
N LEU A 78 7.36 -10.24 16.41
CA LEU A 78 7.24 -11.17 15.28
C LEU A 78 7.96 -12.51 15.55
N GLY A 79 9.17 -12.48 16.13
CA GLY A 79 9.90 -13.69 16.48
C GLY A 79 9.11 -14.61 17.44
N ARG A 80 8.46 -14.04 18.45
CA ARG A 80 7.60 -14.77 19.41
C ARG A 80 6.33 -15.32 18.75
N LEU A 81 5.70 -14.55 17.87
CA LEU A 81 4.50 -14.97 17.17
C LEU A 81 4.77 -16.10 16.18
N ARG A 82 5.89 -16.07 15.47
CA ARG A 82 6.29 -17.12 14.51
C ARG A 82 6.62 -18.47 15.16
N ALA A 83 7.01 -18.48 16.42
CA ALA A 83 7.20 -19.72 17.18
C ALA A 83 5.89 -20.51 17.35
N VAL A 84 4.74 -19.86 17.22
CA VAL A 84 3.41 -20.49 17.37
C VAL A 84 2.91 -21.07 16.05
N ARG A 85 3.05 -20.33 14.95
CA ARG A 85 2.51 -20.72 13.63
C ARG A 85 3.16 -19.94 12.49
N HIS A 86 3.14 -20.53 11.29
CA HIS A 86 3.45 -19.85 10.03
C HIS A 86 2.25 -19.05 9.50
N PHE A 87 2.49 -17.78 9.16
CA PHE A 87 1.55 -16.86 8.52
C PHE A 87 2.36 -15.86 7.68
N ARG A 88 1.70 -15.19 6.73
CA ARG A 88 2.30 -14.06 6.00
C ARG A 88 2.40 -12.84 6.90
N VAL A 89 3.37 -11.97 6.64
CA VAL A 89 3.60 -10.75 7.43
C VAL A 89 3.77 -9.55 6.53
N LEU A 90 2.92 -8.54 6.74
CA LEU A 90 3.10 -7.18 6.22
C LEU A 90 3.43 -6.26 7.38
N VAL A 91 4.62 -5.68 7.35
CA VAL A 91 5.07 -4.73 8.35
C VAL A 91 4.65 -3.32 7.98
N LEU A 92 4.17 -2.55 8.95
CA LEU A 92 3.83 -1.14 8.82
C LEU A 92 4.84 -0.30 9.61
N THR A 93 5.40 0.74 9.00
CA THR A 93 6.43 1.58 9.62
C THR A 93 6.16 3.06 9.43
N GLY A 94 6.31 3.87 10.47
CA GLY A 94 6.09 5.32 10.42
C GLY A 94 7.29 6.12 9.89
N TYR A 95 8.47 5.52 9.85
CA TYR A 95 9.70 6.10 9.30
C TYR A 95 10.59 4.96 8.83
N GLY A 96 10.60 4.74 7.52
CA GLY A 96 11.48 3.78 6.88
C GLY A 96 12.94 4.24 6.93
N SER A 97 13.61 4.15 8.11
CA SER A 97 15.06 4.16 8.08
C SER A 97 15.51 2.88 7.37
N GLU A 98 16.53 2.97 6.54
CA GLU A 98 17.15 1.82 5.87
C GLU A 98 17.45 0.69 6.84
N GLU A 99 17.78 1.03 8.08
CA GLU A 99 18.04 0.09 9.17
C GLU A 99 16.79 -0.73 9.56
N VAL A 100 15.62 -0.11 9.69
CA VAL A 100 14.36 -0.80 9.99
C VAL A 100 13.98 -1.74 8.87
N LEU A 101 14.16 -1.31 7.63
CA LEU A 101 13.90 -2.13 6.45
C LEU A 101 14.82 -3.37 6.42
N LEU A 102 16.13 -3.20 6.65
CA LEU A 102 17.09 -4.31 6.69
C LEU A 102 16.77 -5.29 7.83
N ARG A 103 16.36 -4.80 9.00
CA ARG A 103 15.91 -5.64 10.11
C ARG A 103 14.65 -6.43 9.77
N ALA A 104 13.66 -5.80 9.14
CA ALA A 104 12.44 -6.45 8.69
C ALA A 104 12.74 -7.57 7.68
N LEU A 105 13.59 -7.30 6.68
CA LEU A 105 14.03 -8.30 5.71
C LEU A 105 14.73 -9.49 6.38
N ARG A 106 15.63 -9.25 7.34
CA ARG A 106 16.30 -10.31 8.11
C ARG A 106 15.32 -11.11 8.97
N ALA A 107 14.27 -10.47 9.48
CA ALA A 107 13.19 -11.14 10.22
C ALA A 107 12.26 -11.96 9.30
N GLY A 108 12.50 -11.92 7.97
CA GLY A 108 11.78 -12.71 6.97
C GLY A 108 10.33 -12.24 6.80
N VAL A 109 10.05 -10.95 6.86
CA VAL A 109 8.72 -10.40 6.51
C VAL A 109 8.45 -10.59 5.01
N ASP A 110 7.20 -10.75 4.65
CA ASP A 110 6.81 -11.00 3.25
C ASP A 110 6.67 -9.69 2.47
N ASP A 111 6.33 -8.57 3.13
CA ASP A 111 6.25 -7.23 2.54
C ASP A 111 6.28 -6.16 3.65
N TYR A 112 6.46 -4.90 3.26
CA TYR A 112 6.41 -3.76 4.17
C TYR A 112 5.68 -2.58 3.52
N MET A 113 5.19 -1.63 4.33
CA MET A 113 4.52 -0.42 3.87
C MET A 113 4.74 0.74 4.85
N ASP A 114 4.98 1.93 4.31
CA ASP A 114 5.17 3.13 5.11
C ASP A 114 3.84 3.72 5.59
N LYS A 115 3.85 4.27 6.80
CA LYS A 115 2.79 5.13 7.34
C LYS A 115 3.13 6.60 7.05
N PRO A 116 2.19 7.44 6.61
CA PRO A 116 0.77 7.17 6.36
C PRO A 116 0.55 6.40 5.06
N PHE A 117 -0.27 5.36 5.10
CA PHE A 117 -0.56 4.52 3.95
C PHE A 117 -1.90 4.86 3.27
N ASN A 118 -1.99 4.48 2.03
CA ASN A 118 -3.24 4.52 1.28
C ASN A 118 -4.04 3.24 1.51
N VAL A 119 -5.32 3.36 1.87
CA VAL A 119 -6.23 2.23 2.10
C VAL A 119 -6.27 1.26 0.91
N PHE A 120 -6.27 1.77 -0.32
CA PHE A 120 -6.29 0.93 -1.51
C PHE A 120 -4.96 0.19 -1.75
N GLU A 121 -3.84 0.81 -1.38
CA GLU A 121 -2.53 0.14 -1.41
C GLU A 121 -2.48 -0.98 -0.37
N LEU A 122 -2.98 -0.73 0.85
CA LEU A 122 -3.12 -1.75 1.88
C LEU A 122 -3.95 -2.94 1.37
N GLN A 123 -5.13 -2.67 0.80
CA GLN A 123 -6.00 -3.71 0.23
C GLN A 123 -5.30 -4.51 -0.87
N ALA A 124 -4.57 -3.86 -1.76
CA ALA A 124 -3.84 -4.51 -2.85
C ALA A 124 -2.72 -5.42 -2.32
N ARG A 125 -1.92 -4.94 -1.35
CA ARG A 125 -0.83 -5.72 -0.74
C ARG A 125 -1.36 -6.92 0.05
N VAL A 126 -2.40 -6.72 0.85
CA VAL A 126 -3.08 -7.79 1.58
C VAL A 126 -3.62 -8.86 0.63
N ALA A 127 -4.30 -8.47 -0.45
CA ALA A 127 -4.80 -9.39 -1.46
C ALA A 127 -3.67 -10.14 -2.19
N ALA A 128 -2.54 -9.49 -2.46
CA ALA A 128 -1.36 -10.11 -3.06
C ALA A 128 -0.77 -11.19 -2.14
N LEU A 129 -0.57 -10.85 -0.87
CA LEU A 129 0.00 -11.77 0.12
C LEU A 129 -0.91 -12.98 0.38
N LEU A 130 -2.23 -12.79 0.36
CA LEU A 130 -3.20 -13.87 0.57
C LEU A 130 -3.52 -14.67 -0.70
N GLY A 131 -2.97 -14.29 -1.86
CA GLY A 131 -3.27 -14.92 -3.14
C GLY A 131 -4.72 -14.72 -3.62
N ASP A 132 -5.37 -13.66 -3.12
CA ASP A 132 -6.76 -13.30 -3.45
C ASP A 132 -6.84 -12.20 -4.53
N MET A 133 -5.72 -11.98 -5.22
CA MET A 133 -5.64 -10.98 -6.28
C MET A 133 -6.48 -11.42 -7.51
N PRO A 134 -7.20 -10.49 -8.14
CA PRO A 134 -7.84 -10.75 -9.42
C PRO A 134 -6.82 -11.24 -10.46
N LYS A 135 -7.27 -11.97 -11.49
CA LYS A 135 -6.39 -12.44 -12.59
C LYS A 135 -5.56 -11.30 -13.22
N ASP A 136 -6.05 -10.07 -13.14
CA ASP A 136 -5.39 -8.86 -13.66
C ASP A 136 -4.41 -8.22 -12.66
N ALA A 137 -4.19 -8.81 -11.50
CA ALA A 137 -3.37 -8.23 -10.44
C ALA A 137 -1.91 -8.06 -10.82
N GLY A 138 -1.35 -9.01 -11.56
CA GLY A 138 0.01 -8.90 -12.08
C GLY A 138 0.22 -7.67 -12.96
N PRO A 139 -0.61 -7.45 -13.99
CA PRO A 139 -0.64 -6.22 -14.77
C PRO A 139 -0.88 -4.95 -13.94
N LEU A 140 -1.81 -4.97 -12.98
CA LEU A 140 -2.10 -3.80 -12.14
C LEU A 140 -0.94 -3.45 -11.20
N ARG A 141 -0.32 -4.47 -10.60
CA ARG A 141 0.88 -4.30 -9.77
C ARG A 141 2.03 -3.72 -10.60
N LYS A 142 2.28 -4.27 -11.79
CA LYS A 142 3.28 -3.74 -12.70
C LYS A 142 3.00 -2.29 -13.10
N ALA A 143 1.73 -1.93 -13.34
CA ALA A 143 1.33 -0.55 -13.64
C ALA A 143 1.60 0.36 -12.44
N HIS A 144 1.28 -0.07 -11.24
CA HIS A 144 1.54 0.65 -10.00
C HIS A 144 3.05 0.88 -9.79
N ASP A 145 3.87 -0.18 -9.92
CA ASP A 145 5.31 -0.12 -9.74
C ASP A 145 5.97 0.84 -10.76
N ILE A 146 5.50 0.82 -12.02
CA ILE A 146 5.96 1.79 -13.05
C ILE A 146 5.67 3.22 -12.61
N LEU A 147 4.45 3.50 -12.12
CA LEU A 147 4.06 4.85 -11.72
C LEU A 147 4.76 5.31 -10.43
N LEU A 148 5.12 4.39 -9.55
CA LEU A 148 5.80 4.68 -8.29
C LEU A 148 7.30 4.92 -8.47
N HIS A 149 7.99 4.12 -9.30
CA HIS A 149 9.44 4.15 -9.42
C HIS A 149 9.96 4.88 -10.66
N ARG A 150 9.10 5.18 -11.63
CA ARG A 150 9.42 5.88 -12.88
C ARG A 150 8.48 7.07 -13.09
N PHE A 151 8.10 7.73 -12.00
CA PHE A 151 7.16 8.86 -12.03
C PHE A 151 7.68 10.07 -12.79
N ASP A 152 8.97 10.26 -12.88
CA ASP A 152 9.67 11.33 -13.61
C ASP A 152 9.61 11.17 -15.13
N GLU A 153 9.31 9.96 -15.62
CA GLU A 153 9.18 9.68 -17.03
C GLU A 153 7.80 10.10 -17.61
N PRO A 154 7.74 10.35 -18.93
CA PRO A 154 6.47 10.66 -19.58
C PRO A 154 5.58 9.42 -19.68
N HIS A 155 4.50 9.38 -18.91
CA HIS A 155 3.48 8.33 -18.98
C HIS A 155 2.16 8.88 -19.52
N THR A 156 1.50 8.05 -20.33
CA THR A 156 0.10 8.23 -20.76
C THR A 156 -0.70 7.00 -20.38
N SER A 157 -2.03 7.12 -20.31
CA SER A 157 -2.88 5.95 -20.09
C SER A 157 -2.69 4.88 -21.17
N ILE A 158 -2.36 5.28 -22.40
CA ILE A 158 -2.11 4.37 -23.53
C ILE A 158 -0.76 3.65 -23.35
N SER A 159 0.32 4.41 -23.07
CA SER A 159 1.65 3.80 -22.91
C SER A 159 1.67 2.83 -21.72
N LEU A 160 1.03 3.21 -20.61
CA LEU A 160 0.96 2.37 -19.42
C LEU A 160 0.13 1.09 -19.68
N ALA A 161 -1.04 1.21 -20.32
CA ALA A 161 -1.87 0.07 -20.66
C ALA A 161 -1.13 -0.93 -21.57
N ARG A 162 -0.41 -0.43 -22.58
CA ARG A 162 0.44 -1.24 -23.45
C ARG A 162 1.55 -1.95 -22.68
N ALA A 163 2.23 -1.26 -21.75
CA ALA A 163 3.32 -1.81 -20.96
C ALA A 163 2.89 -2.99 -20.07
N VAL A 164 1.61 -3.04 -19.70
CA VAL A 164 1.05 -4.08 -18.82
C VAL A 164 0.11 -5.06 -19.55
N GLY A 165 -0.04 -4.95 -20.88
CA GLY A 165 -0.84 -5.87 -21.67
C GLY A 165 -2.36 -5.75 -21.47
N LEU A 166 -2.84 -4.57 -21.07
CA LEU A 166 -4.27 -4.30 -20.88
C LEU A 166 -4.78 -3.25 -21.87
N SER A 167 -6.11 -3.24 -22.12
CA SER A 167 -6.72 -2.10 -22.78
C SER A 167 -6.78 -0.90 -21.83
N THR A 168 -6.75 0.31 -22.38
CA THR A 168 -6.78 1.56 -21.58
C THR A 168 -8.01 1.65 -20.67
N SER A 169 -9.17 1.26 -21.17
CA SER A 169 -10.42 1.25 -20.41
C SER A 169 -10.41 0.21 -19.29
N HIS A 170 -9.87 -0.98 -19.56
CA HIS A 170 -9.74 -2.05 -18.57
C HIS A 170 -8.76 -1.64 -17.45
N LEU A 171 -7.56 -1.17 -17.83
CA LEU A 171 -6.58 -0.65 -16.87
C LEU A 171 -7.19 0.45 -15.99
N ARG A 172 -7.85 1.46 -16.60
CA ARG A 172 -8.45 2.57 -15.86
C ARG A 172 -9.48 2.10 -14.83
N ARG A 173 -10.37 1.18 -15.23
CA ARG A 173 -11.42 0.64 -14.35
C ARG A 173 -10.82 -0.17 -13.20
N CYS A 174 -9.96 -1.14 -13.52
CA CYS A 174 -9.39 -2.04 -12.53
C CYS A 174 -8.39 -1.33 -11.60
N PHE A 175 -7.60 -0.39 -12.15
CA PHE A 175 -6.68 0.42 -11.34
C PHE A 175 -7.45 1.35 -10.40
N LYS A 176 -8.55 1.98 -10.87
CA LYS A 176 -9.41 2.80 -10.00
C LYS A 176 -10.08 1.94 -8.91
N ALA A 177 -10.50 0.72 -9.22
CA ALA A 177 -11.07 -0.20 -8.25
C ALA A 177 -10.04 -0.65 -7.21
N ALA A 178 -8.77 -0.89 -7.61
CA ALA A 178 -7.71 -1.36 -6.74
C ALA A 178 -7.05 -0.23 -5.91
N PHE A 179 -6.87 0.97 -6.51
CA PHE A 179 -6.11 2.07 -5.92
C PHE A 179 -6.94 3.35 -5.68
N GLY A 180 -8.27 3.29 -5.83
CA GLY A 180 -9.21 4.39 -5.57
C GLY A 180 -9.16 5.56 -6.54
N ARG A 181 -8.21 5.58 -7.46
CA ARG A 181 -8.01 6.65 -8.46
C ARG A 181 -7.51 6.12 -9.77
N THR A 182 -7.65 6.91 -10.84
CA THR A 182 -7.13 6.51 -12.15
C THR A 182 -5.60 6.51 -12.15
N PRO A 183 -4.93 5.75 -13.06
CA PRO A 183 -3.48 5.71 -13.13
C PRO A 183 -2.82 7.09 -13.24
N MET A 184 -3.39 8.00 -14.05
CA MET A 184 -2.82 9.34 -14.23
C MET A 184 -3.03 10.24 -13.02
N ALA A 185 -4.15 10.10 -12.31
CA ALA A 185 -4.37 10.81 -11.03
C ALA A 185 -3.46 10.24 -9.91
N TYR A 186 -3.11 8.97 -9.97
CA TYR A 186 -2.12 8.36 -9.09
C TYR A 186 -0.72 8.91 -9.37
N LEU A 187 -0.30 8.95 -10.62
CA LEU A 187 0.97 9.55 -11.05
C LEU A 187 1.10 11.01 -10.61
N GLU A 188 0.06 11.81 -10.82
CA GLU A 188 0.06 13.22 -10.41
C GLU A 188 0.29 13.33 -8.89
N ARG A 189 -0.36 12.49 -8.10
CA ARG A 189 -0.16 12.46 -6.64
C ARG A 189 1.29 12.12 -6.28
N VAL A 190 1.86 11.05 -6.83
CA VAL A 190 3.25 10.64 -6.56
C VAL A 190 4.21 11.80 -6.88
N ARG A 191 4.03 12.46 -8.03
CA ARG A 191 4.83 13.62 -8.42
C ARG A 191 4.72 14.79 -7.45
N MET A 192 3.53 15.05 -6.93
CA MET A 192 3.29 16.14 -5.96
C MET A 192 3.91 15.82 -4.60
N GLU A 193 3.78 14.60 -4.12
CA GLU A 193 4.38 14.14 -2.86
C GLU A 193 5.91 14.21 -2.94
N GLU A 194 6.50 13.73 -4.03
CA GLU A 194 7.95 13.80 -4.27
C GLU A 194 8.45 15.25 -4.42
N ALA A 195 7.67 16.11 -5.07
CA ALA A 195 8.01 17.53 -5.17
C ALA A 195 8.12 18.18 -3.78
N VAL A 196 7.22 17.85 -2.85
CA VAL A 196 7.30 18.37 -1.47
C VAL A 196 8.56 17.87 -0.78
N GLN A 197 8.94 16.61 -0.94
CA GLN A 197 10.18 16.08 -0.36
C GLN A 197 11.40 16.81 -0.90
N LEU A 198 11.50 16.96 -2.23
CA LEU A 198 12.60 17.69 -2.86
C LEU A 198 12.67 19.20 -2.48
N MET A 199 11.56 19.79 -2.09
CA MET A 199 11.52 21.19 -1.64
C MET A 199 11.96 21.37 -0.19
N LYS A 200 11.87 20.35 0.67
CA LYS A 200 12.27 20.44 2.10
C LYS A 200 13.75 20.80 2.26
N ASP A 201 14.61 20.24 1.43
CA ASP A 201 16.06 20.45 1.52
C ASP A 201 16.50 21.87 1.04
N GLY A 202 15.61 22.64 0.41
CA GLY A 202 15.84 24.00 -0.03
C GLY A 202 16.87 24.18 -1.15
N ALA A 203 17.63 23.15 -1.50
CA ALA A 203 18.76 23.20 -2.43
C ALA A 203 18.35 23.40 -3.90
N LEU A 204 17.15 22.98 -4.29
CA LEU A 204 16.68 23.00 -5.69
C LEU A 204 15.75 24.20 -5.95
N SER A 205 15.88 24.84 -7.09
CA SER A 205 14.88 25.80 -7.58
C SER A 205 13.56 25.10 -7.93
N ILE A 206 12.45 25.84 -7.95
CA ILE A 206 11.14 25.28 -8.35
C ILE A 206 11.16 24.70 -9.77
N LYS A 207 11.97 25.29 -10.66
CA LYS A 207 12.15 24.80 -12.03
C LYS A 207 12.88 23.44 -12.04
N GLU A 208 13.86 23.25 -11.19
CA GLU A 208 14.58 21.98 -11.05
C GLU A 208 13.71 20.91 -10.41
N VAL A 209 12.95 21.27 -9.36
CA VAL A 209 11.95 20.36 -8.76
C VAL A 209 10.96 19.90 -9.82
N ALA A 210 10.35 20.82 -10.58
CA ALA A 210 9.41 20.50 -11.64
C ALA A 210 9.99 19.47 -12.62
N ARG A 211 11.23 19.67 -13.07
CA ARG A 211 11.91 18.75 -13.99
C ARG A 211 12.16 17.38 -13.37
N LYS A 212 12.62 17.34 -12.12
CA LYS A 212 12.89 16.09 -11.40
C LYS A 212 11.63 15.24 -11.16
N VAL A 213 10.48 15.88 -11.02
CA VAL A 213 9.20 15.14 -10.87
C VAL A 213 8.45 14.95 -12.20
N GLY A 214 9.14 15.11 -13.33
CA GLY A 214 8.63 14.74 -14.65
C GLY A 214 7.73 15.78 -15.32
N TYR A 215 7.79 17.06 -14.92
CA TYR A 215 7.16 18.16 -15.63
C TYR A 215 8.18 18.85 -16.57
N ARG A 216 7.82 18.96 -17.84
CA ARG A 216 8.65 19.66 -18.85
C ARG A 216 8.62 21.18 -18.68
N ASP A 217 7.53 21.70 -18.15
CA ASP A 217 7.28 23.12 -17.97
C ASP A 217 6.96 23.42 -16.50
N ALA A 218 7.68 24.43 -15.94
CA ALA A 218 7.53 24.82 -14.54
C ALA A 218 6.19 25.52 -14.25
N ASN A 219 5.55 26.16 -15.25
CA ASN A 219 4.25 26.79 -15.09
C ASN A 219 3.16 25.71 -14.97
N ASN A 220 3.25 24.66 -15.81
CA ASN A 220 2.34 23.51 -15.73
C ASN A 220 2.47 22.80 -14.37
N PHE A 221 3.70 22.64 -13.88
CA PHE A 221 3.95 22.13 -12.53
C PHE A 221 3.30 23.02 -11.46
N SER A 222 3.57 24.33 -11.49
CA SER A 222 3.05 25.28 -10.49
C SER A 222 1.51 25.31 -10.47
N THR A 223 0.89 25.20 -11.63
CA THR A 223 -0.57 25.13 -11.77
C THR A 223 -1.12 23.83 -11.17
N ALA A 224 -0.50 22.69 -11.49
CA ALA A 224 -0.89 21.38 -10.94
C ALA A 224 -0.69 21.34 -9.42
N PHE A 225 0.45 21.86 -8.93
CA PHE A 225 0.78 21.93 -7.52
C PHE A 225 -0.21 22.79 -6.73
N LYS A 226 -0.55 23.99 -7.24
CA LYS A 226 -1.57 24.86 -6.63
C LYS A 226 -2.94 24.19 -6.59
N ARG A 227 -3.31 23.49 -7.65
CA ARG A 227 -4.57 22.72 -7.68
C ARG A 227 -4.58 21.61 -6.63
N PHE A 228 -3.44 20.96 -6.39
CA PHE A 228 -3.33 19.82 -5.48
C PHE A 228 -3.24 20.23 -4.01
N TYR A 229 -2.45 21.25 -3.67
CA TYR A 229 -2.18 21.71 -2.31
C TYR A 229 -2.84 23.02 -1.93
N GLY A 230 -3.56 23.67 -2.83
CA GLY A 230 -4.25 24.96 -2.59
C GLY A 230 -3.34 26.19 -2.67
N SER A 231 -2.01 26.05 -2.61
CA SER A 231 -1.04 27.13 -2.66
C SER A 231 0.06 26.88 -3.69
N PRO A 232 0.70 27.92 -4.27
CA PRO A 232 1.82 27.77 -5.18
C PRO A 232 3.02 27.12 -4.51
N PRO A 233 3.91 26.41 -5.28
CA PRO A 233 5.10 25.75 -4.73
C PRO A 233 5.99 26.67 -3.90
N GLN A 234 6.18 27.91 -4.34
CA GLN A 234 7.02 28.90 -3.66
C GLN A 234 6.50 29.24 -2.25
N SER A 235 5.19 29.49 -2.14
CA SER A 235 4.53 29.78 -0.85
C SER A 235 4.55 28.56 0.08
N HIS A 236 4.38 27.36 -0.50
CA HIS A 236 4.40 26.10 0.25
C HIS A 236 5.79 25.82 0.83
N ARG A 237 6.87 26.09 0.06
CA ARG A 237 8.26 25.98 0.53
C ARG A 237 8.52 26.90 1.71
N GLY A 238 8.08 28.16 1.66
CA GLY A 238 8.26 29.11 2.76
C GLY A 238 7.67 28.62 4.08
N ALA A 239 6.54 27.93 4.04
CA ALA A 239 5.91 27.31 5.22
C ALA A 239 6.71 26.11 5.75
N LEU A 240 7.35 25.32 4.88
CA LEU A 240 8.14 24.14 5.27
C LEU A 240 9.48 24.50 5.93
N THR A 241 10.07 25.67 5.59
CA THR A 241 11.37 26.13 6.13
C THR A 241 11.21 26.99 7.40
N SER A 242 9.97 27.31 7.79
CA SER A 242 9.65 28.15 8.96
C SER A 242 9.17 27.36 10.16
N SER A 243 9.16 26.02 10.09
CA SER A 243 8.78 25.05 11.15
C SER A 243 9.99 24.23 11.58
#